data_4ff59217190ae5b18ac0f0c4a31fd89b
#
_entry.id   4ff59217190ae5b18ac0f0c4a31fd89b
#
_cell.length_a   1.000
_cell.length_b   1.000
_cell.length_c   1.000
_cell.angle_alpha   90.00
_cell.angle_beta   90.00
_cell.angle_gamma   90.00
#
_symmetry.space_group_name_H-M   'P 1'
#
loop_
_entity.id
_entity.type
_entity.pdbx_description
1 polymer ?
#
loop_
_entity_poly.entity_id
_entity_poly.type
_entity_poly.pdbx_seq_one_letter_code
_entity_poly.pdbx_strand_id
1 'polypeptide(L)'
;TPADVGSAPDLPFARNVFLPLTPACRYTCTYCTFYDVPGEATLMSPETVREQLRVGADAGCTEALFTFGDAPDERYTAVHDQLADWGYDDVLDYLYDACEMALDVGVLPHSNPGDLRREELERLAEVNASMGVMLETTADVSAHSGSRTKTPERRLGTIRAAGAAGVPFTTGILV
;
A
#
# COMPACT_ATOMS: atom_id res chain seq x y z
N THR A 1 -11.49 -27.46 -36.82
CA THR A 1 -10.68 -28.09 -35.75
C THR A 1 -10.46 -27.03 -34.68
N PRO A 2 -10.86 -27.26 -33.42
CA PRO A 2 -10.45 -26.39 -32.35
C PRO A 2 -8.93 -26.40 -32.26
N ALA A 3 -8.33 -25.21 -32.22
CA ALA A 3 -6.92 -25.08 -31.94
C ALA A 3 -6.62 -25.81 -30.61
N ASP A 4 -5.60 -26.63 -30.62
CA ASP A 4 -5.07 -27.28 -29.43
C ASP A 4 -4.68 -26.19 -28.44
N VAL A 5 -5.53 -25.97 -27.44
CA VAL A 5 -5.22 -25.05 -26.36
C VAL A 5 -4.19 -25.80 -25.53
N GLY A 6 -2.92 -25.59 -25.85
CA GLY A 6 -1.81 -26.12 -25.07
C GLY A 6 -2.08 -25.90 -23.60
N SER A 7 -1.69 -26.81 -22.74
CA SER A 7 -1.86 -26.70 -21.29
C SER A 7 -1.52 -25.27 -20.85
N ALA A 8 -2.47 -24.61 -20.20
CA ALA A 8 -2.24 -23.25 -19.68
C ALA A 8 -0.94 -23.27 -18.88
N PRO A 9 -0.05 -22.30 -19.08
CA PRO A 9 1.17 -22.22 -18.29
C PRO A 9 0.78 -22.15 -16.80
N ASP A 10 1.58 -22.79 -15.96
CA ASP A 10 1.40 -22.68 -14.52
C ASP A 10 1.38 -21.18 -14.14
N LEU A 11 0.29 -20.74 -13.48
CA LEU A 11 0.15 -19.38 -13.01
C LEU A 11 0.76 -19.28 -11.61
N PRO A 12 1.89 -18.58 -11.44
CA PRO A 12 2.42 -18.33 -10.12
C PRO A 12 1.50 -17.38 -9.36
N PHE A 13 1.33 -17.59 -8.06
CA PHE A 13 0.60 -16.70 -7.17
C PHE A 13 1.32 -16.57 -5.84
N ALA A 14 1.24 -15.38 -5.22
CA ALA A 14 1.68 -15.18 -3.85
C ALA A 14 0.53 -15.52 -2.89
N ARG A 15 0.82 -16.30 -1.87
CA ARG A 15 -0.07 -16.48 -0.72
C ARG A 15 0.18 -15.30 0.20
N ASN A 16 -0.73 -14.34 0.23
CA ASN A 16 -0.57 -13.16 1.06
C ASN A 16 -1.60 -13.07 2.17
N VAL A 17 -1.21 -12.43 3.27
CA VAL A 17 -2.10 -11.89 4.28
C VAL A 17 -2.34 -10.42 3.95
N PHE A 18 -3.61 -10.04 3.79
CA PHE A 18 -4.01 -8.67 3.44
C PHE A 18 -4.19 -7.83 4.70
N LEU A 19 -3.48 -6.73 4.78
CA LEU A 19 -3.43 -5.83 5.93
C LEU A 19 -3.85 -4.41 5.50
N PRO A 20 -5.16 -4.11 5.51
CA PRO A 20 -5.68 -2.79 5.19
C PRO A 20 -5.49 -1.86 6.41
N LEU A 21 -4.34 -1.20 6.51
CA LEU A 21 -3.97 -0.44 7.71
C LEU A 21 -4.96 0.68 8.04
N THR A 22 -5.54 1.35 7.02
CA THR A 22 -6.63 2.29 7.20
C THR A 22 -7.35 2.56 5.87
N PRO A 23 -8.67 2.73 5.86
CA PRO A 23 -9.42 3.22 4.71
C PRO A 23 -9.33 4.75 4.53
N ALA A 24 -8.78 5.49 5.50
CA ALA A 24 -8.60 6.93 5.36
C ALA A 24 -7.59 7.25 4.26
N CYS A 25 -7.88 8.28 3.45
CA CYS A 25 -7.05 8.69 2.33
C CYS A 25 -7.16 10.20 2.12
N ARG A 26 -6.08 10.85 1.72
CA ARG A 26 -6.16 12.27 1.33
C ARG A 26 -6.94 12.49 0.04
N TYR A 27 -7.13 11.45 -0.77
CA TYR A 27 -7.88 11.46 -2.01
C TYR A 27 -9.32 10.98 -1.83
N THR A 28 -10.19 11.39 -2.74
CA THR A 28 -11.63 11.04 -2.77
C THR A 28 -12.02 10.60 -4.17
N CYS A 29 -11.32 9.60 -4.71
CA CYS A 29 -11.58 9.08 -6.04
C CYS A 29 -12.96 8.41 -6.07
N THR A 30 -13.80 8.77 -7.05
CA THR A 30 -15.21 8.33 -7.09
C THR A 30 -15.40 6.84 -7.39
N TYR A 31 -14.38 6.17 -7.91
CA TYR A 31 -14.38 4.72 -8.14
C TYR A 31 -13.85 3.91 -6.95
N CYS A 32 -13.24 4.57 -5.96
CA CYS A 32 -12.60 3.88 -4.86
C CYS A 32 -13.64 3.33 -3.88
N THR A 33 -13.69 2.02 -3.75
CA THR A 33 -14.54 1.32 -2.78
C THR A 33 -13.83 1.04 -1.45
N PHE A 34 -12.54 1.35 -1.38
CA PHE A 34 -11.72 1.17 -0.17
C PHE A 34 -11.78 2.39 0.76
N TYR A 35 -11.97 3.59 0.20
CA TYR A 35 -12.03 4.84 0.95
C TYR A 35 -13.25 4.89 1.86
N ASP A 36 -13.03 5.25 3.13
CA ASP A 36 -14.10 5.54 4.08
C ASP A 36 -14.00 6.97 4.62
N VAL A 37 -15.14 7.46 5.14
CA VAL A 37 -15.27 8.85 5.59
C VAL A 37 -14.55 9.05 6.92
N PRO A 38 -13.86 10.19 7.10
CA PRO A 38 -13.19 10.51 8.35
C PRO A 38 -14.17 10.62 9.52
N GLY A 39 -13.81 10.01 10.64
CA GLY A 39 -14.58 10.00 11.88
C GLY A 39 -14.88 8.58 12.35
N GLU A 40 -14.93 7.63 11.42
CA GLU A 40 -15.02 6.19 11.72
C GLU A 40 -13.80 5.43 11.20
N ALA A 41 -13.02 6.03 10.29
CA ALA A 41 -11.79 5.45 9.77
C ALA A 41 -10.72 5.44 10.86
N THR A 42 -10.50 4.27 11.42
CA THR A 42 -9.44 4.01 12.38
C THR A 42 -8.25 3.33 11.72
N LEU A 43 -7.06 3.56 12.25
CA LEU A 43 -5.91 2.74 11.91
C LEU A 43 -6.08 1.35 12.55
N MET A 44 -5.64 0.31 11.83
CA MET A 44 -5.45 -1.01 12.43
C MET A 44 -4.38 -0.89 13.52
N SER A 45 -4.64 -1.39 14.73
CA SER A 45 -3.66 -1.25 15.81
C SER A 45 -2.43 -2.14 15.60
N PRO A 46 -1.25 -1.76 16.16
CA PRO A 46 -0.06 -2.60 16.11
C PRO A 46 -0.28 -4.03 16.62
N GLU A 47 -1.12 -4.20 17.65
CA GLU A 47 -1.48 -5.51 18.18
C GLU A 47 -2.28 -6.33 17.17
N THR A 48 -3.24 -5.69 16.48
CA THR A 48 -4.04 -6.35 15.43
C THR A 48 -3.16 -6.74 14.26
N VAL A 49 -2.22 -5.88 13.85
CA VAL A 49 -1.25 -6.20 12.80
C VAL A 49 -0.42 -7.43 13.18
N ARG A 50 0.16 -7.46 14.38
CA ARG A 50 0.95 -8.62 14.85
C ARG A 50 0.14 -9.90 14.86
N GLU A 51 -1.11 -9.85 15.32
CA GLU A 51 -1.98 -11.03 15.36
C GLU A 51 -2.31 -11.53 13.95
N GLN A 52 -2.68 -10.63 13.02
CA GLN A 52 -2.98 -11.03 11.65
C GLN A 52 -1.75 -11.58 10.92
N LEU A 53 -0.57 -11.00 11.13
CA LEU A 53 0.68 -11.50 10.58
C LEU A 53 0.99 -12.92 11.10
N ARG A 54 0.80 -13.18 12.39
CA ARG A 54 1.01 -14.50 12.98
C ARG A 54 0.03 -15.53 12.39
N VAL A 55 -1.25 -15.18 12.29
CA VAL A 55 -2.27 -16.03 11.65
C VAL A 55 -1.94 -16.31 10.19
N GLY A 56 -1.48 -15.28 9.45
CA GLY A 56 -1.04 -15.42 8.08
C GLY A 56 0.18 -16.35 7.94
N ALA A 57 1.19 -16.18 8.77
CA ALA A 57 2.38 -17.04 8.79
C ALA A 57 2.03 -18.50 9.09
N ASP A 58 1.19 -18.75 10.10
CA ASP A 58 0.71 -20.09 10.46
C ASP A 58 -0.11 -20.74 9.34
N ALA A 59 -0.84 -19.94 8.55
CA ALA A 59 -1.57 -20.38 7.36
C ALA A 59 -0.64 -20.61 6.13
N GLY A 60 0.65 -20.33 6.26
CA GLY A 60 1.65 -20.47 5.20
C GLY A 60 1.63 -19.34 4.17
N CYS A 61 1.20 -18.15 4.56
CA CYS A 61 1.39 -16.95 3.75
C CYS A 61 2.88 -16.64 3.62
N THR A 62 3.28 -16.22 2.41
CA THR A 62 4.66 -15.85 2.11
C THR A 62 4.86 -14.35 1.98
N GLU A 63 3.75 -13.61 1.88
CA GLU A 63 3.73 -12.16 1.68
C GLU A 63 2.70 -11.49 2.59
N ALA A 64 3.07 -10.34 3.15
CA ALA A 64 2.18 -9.43 3.85
C ALA A 64 1.90 -8.22 2.93
N LEU A 65 0.65 -8.07 2.50
CA LEU A 65 0.22 -6.99 1.62
C LEU A 65 -0.35 -5.84 2.45
N PHE A 66 0.48 -4.82 2.70
CA PHE A 66 0.06 -3.60 3.38
C PHE A 66 -0.56 -2.63 2.37
N THR A 67 -1.83 -2.32 2.57
CA THR A 67 -2.58 -1.38 1.74
C THR A 67 -3.29 -0.36 2.62
N PHE A 68 -3.24 0.90 2.24
CA PHE A 68 -3.95 1.97 2.92
C PHE A 68 -4.11 3.18 2.01
N GLY A 69 -4.88 4.17 2.47
CA GLY A 69 -5.06 5.41 1.73
C GLY A 69 -3.78 6.24 1.68
N ASP A 70 -3.63 7.02 0.64
CA ASP A 70 -2.48 7.90 0.41
C ASP A 70 -2.43 9.01 1.47
N ALA A 71 -1.33 9.14 2.22
CA ALA A 71 -1.05 10.13 3.26
C ALA A 71 -2.29 10.53 4.10
N PRO A 72 -2.90 9.59 4.83
CA PRO A 72 -4.13 9.86 5.57
C PRO A 72 -3.92 10.84 6.72
N ASP A 73 -2.76 10.82 7.35
CA ASP A 73 -2.34 11.67 8.46
C ASP A 73 -2.12 13.13 8.07
N GLU A 74 -1.73 13.41 6.83
CA GLU A 74 -1.66 14.79 6.30
C GLU A 74 -3.05 15.45 6.20
N ARG A 75 -4.10 14.66 6.07
CA ARG A 75 -5.46 15.16 5.89
C ARG A 75 -6.30 15.12 7.16
N TYR A 76 -6.11 14.10 7.99
CA TYR A 76 -6.98 13.81 9.12
C TYR A 76 -6.22 13.86 10.43
N THR A 77 -6.48 14.91 11.21
CA THR A 77 -5.91 15.08 12.55
C THR A 77 -6.14 13.86 13.44
N ALA A 78 -7.31 13.20 13.34
CA ALA A 78 -7.60 12.01 14.13
C ALA A 78 -6.65 10.83 13.79
N VAL A 79 -6.20 10.70 12.55
CA VAL A 79 -5.21 9.68 12.16
C VAL A 79 -3.84 10.06 12.71
N HIS A 80 -3.45 11.33 12.57
CA HIS A 80 -2.20 11.84 13.13
C HIS A 80 -2.15 11.68 14.66
N ASP A 81 -3.21 12.05 15.37
CA ASP A 81 -3.27 11.94 16.83
C ASP A 81 -3.17 10.47 17.28
N GLN A 82 -3.84 9.55 16.57
CA GLN A 82 -3.77 8.13 16.87
C GLN A 82 -2.36 7.56 16.67
N LEU A 83 -1.65 7.97 15.61
CA LEU A 83 -0.25 7.60 15.39
C LEU A 83 0.64 8.12 16.51
N ALA A 84 0.47 9.39 16.89
CA ALA A 84 1.21 10.01 17.98
C ALA A 84 0.97 9.32 19.33
N ASP A 85 -0.27 8.90 19.63
CA ASP A 85 -0.61 8.12 20.83
C ASP A 85 0.11 6.77 20.88
N TRP A 86 0.44 6.19 19.73
CA TRP A 86 1.22 4.96 19.61
C TRP A 86 2.73 5.19 19.55
N GLY A 87 3.17 6.46 19.43
CA GLY A 87 4.57 6.86 19.40
C GLY A 87 5.19 6.93 18.01
N TYR A 88 4.37 6.99 16.96
CA TYR A 88 4.81 7.15 15.57
C TYR A 88 4.70 8.62 15.14
N ASP A 89 5.67 9.09 14.37
CA ASP A 89 5.71 10.46 13.84
C ASP A 89 4.71 10.65 12.68
N ASP A 90 4.55 9.64 11.83
CA ASP A 90 3.66 9.63 10.66
C ASP A 90 3.23 8.20 10.27
N VAL A 91 2.40 8.10 9.23
CA VAL A 91 1.91 6.80 8.73
C VAL A 91 3.04 5.94 8.12
N LEU A 92 4.09 6.54 7.59
CA LEU A 92 5.22 5.80 7.01
C LEU A 92 6.13 5.23 8.09
N ASP A 93 6.24 5.91 9.22
CA ASP A 93 6.94 5.41 10.40
C ASP A 93 6.21 4.17 10.98
N TYR A 94 4.90 4.26 11.09
CA TYR A 94 4.07 3.12 11.46
C TYR A 94 4.17 1.96 10.45
N LEU A 95 4.16 2.26 9.15
CA LEU A 95 4.32 1.24 8.11
C LEU A 95 5.68 0.54 8.21
N TYR A 96 6.74 1.29 8.51
CA TYR A 96 8.08 0.73 8.68
C TYR A 96 8.09 -0.33 9.80
N ASP A 97 7.57 -0.01 10.99
CA ASP A 97 7.45 -0.94 12.11
C ASP A 97 6.54 -2.15 11.75
N ALA A 98 5.42 -1.92 11.05
CA ALA A 98 4.55 -2.99 10.58
C ALA A 98 5.26 -3.96 9.62
N CYS A 99 6.15 -3.45 8.76
CA CYS A 99 6.99 -4.28 7.90
C CYS A 99 8.02 -5.08 8.70
N GLU A 100 8.66 -4.49 9.71
CA GLU A 100 9.55 -5.22 10.63
C GLU A 100 8.79 -6.36 11.34
N MET A 101 7.56 -6.11 11.82
CA MET A 101 6.72 -7.17 12.41
C MET A 101 6.46 -8.33 11.44
N ALA A 102 6.30 -8.06 10.14
CA ALA A 102 6.12 -9.11 9.13
C ALA A 102 7.41 -9.92 8.92
N LEU A 103 8.55 -9.26 8.86
CA LEU A 103 9.86 -9.92 8.76
C LEU A 103 10.15 -10.80 9.98
N ASP A 104 9.77 -10.37 11.18
CA ASP A 104 9.95 -11.12 12.43
C ASP A 104 9.21 -12.48 12.42
N VAL A 105 8.09 -12.57 11.71
CA VAL A 105 7.35 -13.83 11.53
C VAL A 105 7.69 -14.57 10.23
N GLY A 106 8.68 -14.09 9.48
CA GLY A 106 9.18 -14.72 8.26
C GLY A 106 8.28 -14.52 7.03
N VAL A 107 7.50 -13.44 6.99
CA VAL A 107 6.62 -13.08 5.87
C VAL A 107 7.17 -11.82 5.18
N LEU A 108 7.26 -11.84 3.85
CA LEU A 108 7.85 -10.75 3.08
C LEU A 108 6.88 -9.57 2.93
N PRO A 109 7.22 -8.35 3.35
CA PRO A 109 6.37 -7.18 3.16
C PRO A 109 6.29 -6.73 1.71
N HIS A 110 5.08 -6.45 1.24
CA HIS A 110 4.77 -5.68 0.05
C HIS A 110 3.85 -4.51 0.44
N SER A 111 4.24 -3.28 0.13
CA SER A 111 3.50 -2.10 0.57
C SER A 111 3.02 -1.22 -0.58
N ASN A 112 1.79 -0.72 -0.44
CA ASN A 112 1.18 0.26 -1.36
C ASN A 112 0.89 1.57 -0.61
N PRO A 113 1.92 2.38 -0.27
CA PRO A 113 1.77 3.55 0.61
C PRO A 113 1.32 4.83 -0.13
N GLY A 114 1.05 4.77 -1.42
CA GLY A 114 0.69 5.93 -2.23
C GLY A 114 1.89 6.66 -2.83
N ASP A 115 1.77 7.99 -3.00
CA ASP A 115 2.83 8.81 -3.59
C ASP A 115 3.97 9.03 -2.59
N LEU A 116 5.18 8.65 -2.98
CA LEU A 116 6.37 8.77 -2.15
C LEU A 116 7.50 9.55 -2.85
N ARG A 117 8.29 10.22 -2.05
CA ARG A 117 9.57 10.80 -2.46
C ARG A 117 10.66 9.74 -2.43
N ARG A 118 11.79 10.05 -3.04
CA ARG A 118 12.91 9.12 -3.15
C ARG A 118 13.44 8.69 -1.78
N GLU A 119 13.59 9.61 -0.86
CA GLU A 119 14.10 9.36 0.49
C GLU A 119 13.17 8.43 1.28
N GLU A 120 11.87 8.58 1.12
CA GLU A 120 10.85 7.72 1.73
C GLU A 120 10.89 6.30 1.14
N LEU A 121 11.07 6.20 -0.19
CA LEU A 121 11.25 4.92 -0.87
C LEU A 121 12.53 4.21 -0.44
N GLU A 122 13.67 4.92 -0.35
CA GLU A 122 14.94 4.38 0.09
C GLU A 122 14.85 3.86 1.53
N ARG A 123 14.19 4.60 2.44
CA ARG A 123 13.95 4.15 3.82
C ARG A 123 13.08 2.89 3.87
N LEU A 124 11.94 2.89 3.19
CA LEU A 124 11.03 1.76 3.20
C LEU A 124 11.59 0.52 2.48
N ALA A 125 12.52 0.70 1.54
CA ALA A 125 13.22 -0.41 0.87
C ALA A 125 14.04 -1.29 1.83
N GLU A 126 14.44 -0.75 2.98
CA GLU A 126 15.16 -1.51 4.00
C GLU A 126 14.34 -2.66 4.58
N VAL A 127 13.02 -2.50 4.62
CA VAL A 127 12.07 -3.44 5.24
C VAL A 127 11.03 -4.00 4.29
N ASN A 128 11.03 -3.63 3.00
CA ASN A 128 10.07 -4.10 1.99
C ASN A 128 10.76 -4.97 0.94
N ALA A 129 10.21 -6.13 0.63
CA ALA A 129 10.62 -6.96 -0.49
C ALA A 129 10.24 -6.33 -1.84
N SER A 130 9.13 -5.61 -1.87
CA SER A 130 8.65 -4.84 -3.02
C SER A 130 7.64 -3.79 -2.57
N MET A 131 7.40 -2.80 -3.43
CA MET A 131 6.37 -1.77 -3.21
C MET A 131 5.55 -1.52 -4.47
N GLY A 132 4.48 -0.75 -4.38
CA GLY A 132 3.67 -0.40 -5.52
C GLY A 132 2.91 0.90 -5.37
N VAL A 133 2.55 1.48 -6.52
CA VAL A 133 1.56 2.56 -6.61
C VAL A 133 0.76 2.41 -7.90
N MET A 134 -0.56 2.48 -7.82
CA MET A 134 -1.40 2.39 -9.00
C MET A 134 -1.39 3.72 -9.76
N LEU A 135 -0.88 3.71 -10.98
CA LEU A 135 -0.90 4.86 -11.90
C LEU A 135 -2.34 5.25 -12.25
N GLU A 136 -3.21 4.26 -12.40
CA GLU A 136 -4.61 4.35 -12.80
C GLU A 136 -4.78 4.82 -14.24
N THR A 137 -4.38 6.04 -14.55
CA THR A 137 -4.49 6.64 -15.87
C THR A 137 -3.48 7.78 -16.05
N THR A 138 -3.15 8.10 -17.29
CA THR A 138 -2.41 9.32 -17.67
C THR A 138 -3.33 10.42 -18.18
N ALA A 139 -4.65 10.17 -18.24
CA ALA A 139 -5.64 11.14 -18.67
C ALA A 139 -6.16 11.98 -17.50
N ASP A 140 -6.66 13.17 -17.79
CA ASP A 140 -7.49 13.94 -16.85
C ASP A 140 -8.89 13.33 -16.84
N VAL A 141 -9.28 12.76 -15.70
CA VAL A 141 -10.55 12.07 -15.55
C VAL A 141 -11.38 12.68 -14.41
N SER A 142 -12.67 12.81 -14.62
CA SER A 142 -13.61 13.36 -13.63
C SER A 142 -13.61 12.59 -12.31
N ALA A 143 -13.29 11.30 -12.35
CA ALA A 143 -13.17 10.45 -11.16
C ALA A 143 -12.10 10.92 -10.17
N HIS A 144 -11.12 11.71 -10.61
CA HIS A 144 -10.08 12.33 -9.78
C HIS A 144 -10.36 13.79 -9.41
N SER A 145 -11.47 14.38 -9.83
CA SER A 145 -11.75 15.81 -9.66
C SER A 145 -11.79 16.29 -8.19
N GLY A 146 -12.17 15.40 -7.26
CA GLY A 146 -12.12 15.63 -5.82
C GLY A 146 -10.73 15.44 -5.18
N SER A 147 -9.76 14.97 -5.96
CA SER A 147 -8.42 14.55 -5.49
C SER A 147 -7.36 15.44 -6.11
N ARG A 148 -7.33 16.70 -5.68
CA ARG A 148 -6.57 17.81 -6.32
C ARG A 148 -5.11 17.52 -6.64
N THR A 149 -4.46 16.66 -5.88
CA THR A 149 -3.05 16.34 -6.04
C THR A 149 -2.80 14.93 -6.57
N LYS A 150 -3.84 14.15 -6.86
CA LYS A 150 -3.71 12.85 -7.53
C LYS A 150 -3.55 13.07 -9.04
N THR A 151 -2.35 13.43 -9.45
CA THR A 151 -2.03 13.65 -10.86
C THR A 151 -1.17 12.53 -11.42
N PRO A 152 -1.26 12.24 -12.72
CA PRO A 152 -0.37 11.28 -13.38
C PRO A 152 1.12 11.60 -13.16
N GLU A 153 1.49 12.88 -13.14
CA GLU A 153 2.88 13.32 -12.95
C GLU A 153 3.42 12.90 -11.57
N ARG A 154 2.62 13.01 -10.52
CA ARG A 154 3.02 12.56 -9.18
C ARG A 154 3.23 11.05 -9.15
N ARG A 155 2.28 10.27 -9.68
CA ARG A 155 2.37 8.81 -9.76
C ARG A 155 3.60 8.38 -10.57
N LEU A 156 3.80 8.97 -11.74
CA LEU A 156 4.99 8.72 -12.56
C LEU A 156 6.28 9.17 -11.85
N GLY A 157 6.22 10.23 -11.06
CA GLY A 157 7.33 10.68 -10.20
C GLY A 157 7.75 9.61 -9.21
N THR A 158 6.78 9.05 -8.46
CA THR A 158 7.01 7.94 -7.51
C THR A 158 7.58 6.70 -8.22
N ILE A 159 7.00 6.29 -9.36
CA ILE A 159 7.49 5.13 -10.13
C ILE A 159 8.94 5.33 -10.59
N ARG A 160 9.29 6.53 -11.07
CA ARG A 160 10.67 6.85 -11.48
C ARG A 160 11.62 6.87 -10.28
N ALA A 161 11.17 7.43 -9.15
CA ALA A 161 11.95 7.46 -7.92
C ALA A 161 12.22 6.04 -7.39
N ALA A 162 11.23 5.16 -7.43
CA ALA A 162 11.38 3.74 -7.07
C ALA A 162 12.41 3.03 -7.96
N GLY A 163 12.33 3.24 -9.29
CA GLY A 163 13.35 2.72 -10.22
C GLY A 163 14.75 3.24 -9.93
N ALA A 164 14.89 4.53 -9.60
CA ALA A 164 16.18 5.13 -9.25
C ALA A 164 16.72 4.63 -7.89
N ALA A 165 15.85 4.28 -6.95
CA ALA A 165 16.20 3.68 -5.67
C ALA A 165 16.44 2.15 -5.77
N GLY A 166 16.20 1.53 -6.94
CA GLY A 166 16.39 0.10 -7.15
C GLY A 166 15.35 -0.78 -6.44
N VAL A 167 14.21 -0.21 -6.10
CA VAL A 167 13.11 -0.93 -5.41
C VAL A 167 12.34 -1.77 -6.41
N PRO A 168 12.12 -3.09 -6.17
CA PRO A 168 11.15 -3.87 -6.94
C PRO A 168 9.77 -3.21 -6.80
N PHE A 169 9.14 -2.86 -7.93
CA PHE A 169 7.98 -1.98 -7.90
C PHE A 169 6.88 -2.41 -8.87
N THR A 170 5.64 -2.41 -8.40
CA THR A 170 4.46 -2.73 -9.20
C THR A 170 3.61 -1.49 -9.47
N THR A 171 2.93 -1.47 -10.60
CA THR A 171 1.94 -0.45 -10.96
C THR A 171 0.83 -1.06 -11.79
N GLY A 172 -0.27 -0.35 -11.91
CA GLY A 172 -1.42 -0.78 -12.71
C GLY A 172 -2.18 0.40 -13.30
N ILE A 173 -3.04 0.08 -14.24
CA ILE A 173 -3.98 1.00 -14.86
C ILE A 173 -5.41 0.54 -14.57
N LEU A 174 -6.30 1.49 -14.42
CA LEU A 174 -7.73 1.24 -14.31
C LEU A 174 -8.31 1.05 -15.72
N VAL A 175 -9.06 -0.05 -15.94
CA VAL A 175 -9.66 -0.42 -17.23
C VAL A 175 -11.19 -0.42 -17.11
#